data_db20594b1c11189c8063a65022766215
#
_entry.id   db20594b1c11189c8063a65022766215
#
_cell.length_a   1.000
_cell.length_b   1.000
_cell.length_c   1.000
_cell.angle_alpha   90.00
_cell.angle_beta   90.00
_cell.angle_gamma   90.00
#
_symmetry.space_group_name_H-M   'P 1'
#
loop_
_entity.id
_entity.type
_entity.pdbx_description
1 polymer ?
#
loop_
_entity_poly.entity_id
_entity_poly.type
_entity_poly.pdbx_seq_one_letter_code
_entity_poly.pdbx_strand_id
1 'polypeptide(L)'
;MKKIFQIYLADLKRISTNVVAIVIIMGLGIIPALYAWFNIMSNWDPYGEEATSQMHIAVYSEDEGMSVGDLKLCMGDSVIKGLKENDAIGWIFTDSSKEALEYVYSGKCYAAFIVPKDFSADMLSFLSSEPVNPQIEYY
;
A
#
# COMPACT_ATOMS: atom_id res chain seq x y z
N MET A 1 -35.30 -2.66 49.37
CA MET A 1 -34.30 -3.20 48.45
C MET A 1 -34.72 -4.50 47.76
N LYS A 2 -35.26 -5.51 48.45
CA LYS A 2 -35.70 -6.79 47.84
C LYS A 2 -36.73 -6.64 46.72
N LYS A 3 -37.75 -5.72 46.89
CA LYS A 3 -38.78 -5.50 45.86
C LYS A 3 -38.20 -4.89 44.55
N ILE A 4 -37.26 -3.96 44.66
CA ILE A 4 -36.62 -3.33 43.50
C ILE A 4 -35.83 -4.39 42.68
N PHE A 5 -35.09 -5.26 43.36
CA PHE A 5 -34.36 -6.34 42.73
C PHE A 5 -35.28 -7.38 42.06
N GLN A 6 -36.42 -7.68 42.66
CA GLN A 6 -37.42 -8.56 42.06
C GLN A 6 -38.04 -7.98 40.79
N ILE A 7 -38.31 -6.65 40.76
CA ILE A 7 -38.81 -5.97 39.56
C ILE A 7 -37.75 -6.01 38.46
N TYR A 8 -36.51 -5.68 38.80
CA TYR A 8 -35.40 -5.75 37.87
C TYR A 8 -35.23 -7.14 37.21
N LEU A 9 -35.27 -8.20 38.01
CA LEU A 9 -35.18 -9.55 37.50
C LEU A 9 -36.38 -9.94 36.62
N ALA A 10 -37.57 -9.49 36.96
CA ALA A 10 -38.76 -9.75 36.16
C ALA A 10 -38.70 -9.03 34.81
N ASP A 11 -38.22 -7.78 34.78
CA ASP A 11 -38.05 -7.00 33.56
C ASP A 11 -36.95 -7.58 32.69
N LEU A 12 -35.84 -7.98 33.27
CA LEU A 12 -34.74 -8.66 32.53
C LEU A 12 -35.22 -9.96 31.89
N LYS A 13 -35.97 -10.77 32.61
CA LYS A 13 -36.59 -12.01 32.09
C LYS A 13 -37.55 -11.69 30.95
N ARG A 14 -38.39 -10.64 31.11
CA ARG A 14 -39.36 -10.22 30.09
C ARG A 14 -38.66 -9.76 28.79
N ILE A 15 -37.57 -9.02 28.89
CA ILE A 15 -36.76 -8.60 27.76
C ILE A 15 -36.10 -9.80 27.10
N SER A 16 -35.47 -10.68 27.88
CA SER A 16 -34.74 -11.84 27.35
C SER A 16 -35.64 -12.91 26.72
N THR A 17 -36.95 -12.89 26.97
CA THR A 17 -37.92 -13.79 26.32
C THR A 17 -38.63 -13.15 25.12
N ASN A 18 -38.40 -11.87 24.86
CA ASN A 18 -39.02 -11.14 23.76
C ASN A 18 -38.01 -11.03 22.59
N VAL A 19 -38.22 -11.83 21.54
CA VAL A 19 -37.32 -11.85 20.36
C VAL A 19 -37.13 -10.49 19.72
N VAL A 20 -38.21 -9.68 19.64
CA VAL A 20 -38.13 -8.33 19.04
C VAL A 20 -37.25 -7.42 19.87
N ALA A 21 -37.40 -7.47 21.21
CA ALA A 21 -36.57 -6.66 22.13
C ALA A 21 -35.10 -7.06 22.01
N ILE A 22 -34.79 -8.35 21.93
CA ILE A 22 -33.42 -8.86 21.74
C ILE A 22 -32.83 -8.33 20.43
N VAL A 23 -33.56 -8.45 19.31
CA VAL A 23 -33.09 -7.98 18.01
C VAL A 23 -32.80 -6.49 18.02
N ILE A 24 -33.67 -5.68 18.63
CA ILE A 24 -33.48 -4.24 18.74
C ILE A 24 -32.23 -3.90 19.59
N ILE A 25 -32.08 -4.53 20.75
CA ILE A 25 -30.92 -4.29 21.64
C ILE A 25 -29.62 -4.73 20.96
N MET A 26 -29.62 -5.89 20.30
CA MET A 26 -28.46 -6.35 19.53
C MET A 26 -28.13 -5.39 18.37
N GLY A 27 -29.14 -4.92 17.63
CA GLY A 27 -28.95 -3.94 16.56
C GLY A 27 -28.38 -2.63 17.07
N LEU A 28 -28.90 -2.09 18.15
CA LEU A 28 -28.40 -0.85 18.76
C LEU A 28 -26.99 -0.97 19.35
N GLY A 29 -26.59 -2.17 19.79
CA GLY A 29 -25.25 -2.41 20.32
C GLY A 29 -24.23 -2.78 19.23
N ILE A 30 -24.59 -3.72 18.37
CA ILE A 30 -23.67 -4.29 17.37
C ILE A 30 -23.39 -3.30 16.23
N ILE A 31 -24.40 -2.64 15.69
CA ILE A 31 -24.22 -1.76 14.53
C ILE A 31 -23.26 -0.59 14.81
N PRO A 32 -23.43 0.19 15.89
CA PRO A 32 -22.48 1.25 16.22
C PRO A 32 -21.09 0.72 16.57
N ALA A 33 -21.01 -0.45 17.22
CA ALA A 33 -19.72 -1.07 17.55
C ALA A 33 -18.97 -1.51 16.30
N LEU A 34 -19.65 -2.14 15.32
CA LEU A 34 -19.07 -2.49 14.04
C LEU A 34 -18.64 -1.25 13.25
N TYR A 35 -19.47 -0.22 13.22
CA TYR A 35 -19.11 1.04 12.55
C TYR A 35 -17.87 1.67 13.16
N ALA A 36 -17.79 1.74 14.48
CA ALA A 36 -16.61 2.25 15.18
C ALA A 36 -15.37 1.39 14.89
N TRP A 37 -15.53 0.07 14.90
CA TRP A 37 -14.46 -0.88 14.60
C TRP A 37 -13.90 -0.68 13.20
N PHE A 38 -14.77 -0.63 12.16
CA PHE A 38 -14.33 -0.40 10.79
C PHE A 38 -13.66 0.96 10.61
N ASN A 39 -14.17 2.02 11.25
CA ASN A 39 -13.54 3.33 11.21
C ASN A 39 -12.14 3.32 11.86
N ILE A 40 -12.00 2.67 13.01
CA ILE A 40 -10.72 2.57 13.69
C ILE A 40 -9.74 1.79 12.82
N MET A 41 -10.13 0.63 12.30
CA MET A 41 -9.25 -0.20 11.47
C MET A 41 -8.81 0.52 10.19
N SER A 42 -9.72 1.20 9.49
CA SER A 42 -9.38 1.91 8.25
C SER A 42 -8.50 3.14 8.48
N ASN A 43 -8.50 3.72 9.69
CA ASN A 43 -7.68 4.89 10.02
C ASN A 43 -6.45 4.56 10.88
N TRP A 44 -6.32 3.30 11.34
CA TRP A 44 -5.22 2.91 12.23
C TRP A 44 -3.89 2.91 11.51
N ASP A 45 -3.87 2.37 10.31
CA ASP A 45 -2.68 2.34 9.47
C ASP A 45 -3.07 2.38 7.98
N PRO A 46 -3.49 3.56 7.48
CA PRO A 46 -3.94 3.70 6.10
C PRO A 46 -2.81 3.56 5.08
N TYR A 47 -1.55 3.64 5.54
CA TYR A 47 -0.34 3.51 4.73
C TYR A 47 0.48 2.27 5.08
N GLY A 48 -0.08 1.36 5.87
CA GLY A 48 0.56 0.10 6.21
C GLY A 48 0.73 -0.82 5.00
N GLU A 49 1.64 -1.76 5.12
CA GLU A 49 1.98 -2.72 4.06
C GLU A 49 0.76 -3.45 3.50
N GLU A 50 -0.21 -3.81 4.35
CA GLU A 50 -1.46 -4.46 3.90
C GLU A 50 -2.34 -3.55 3.02
N ALA A 51 -2.33 -2.23 3.27
CA ALA A 51 -3.14 -1.27 2.51
C ALA A 51 -2.48 -0.89 1.18
N THR A 52 -1.16 -0.75 1.18
CA THR A 52 -0.40 -0.26 0.02
C THR A 52 0.16 -1.36 -0.87
N SER A 53 0.35 -2.60 -0.37
CA SER A 53 0.82 -3.74 -1.15
C SER A 53 -0.11 -4.13 -2.33
N GLN A 54 -1.40 -3.76 -2.25
CA GLN A 54 -2.36 -3.96 -3.34
C GLN A 54 -2.30 -2.85 -4.40
N MET A 55 -1.55 -1.78 -4.16
CA MET A 55 -1.30 -0.74 -5.17
C MET A 55 -0.19 -1.22 -6.11
N HIS A 56 -0.61 -1.72 -7.28
CA HIS A 56 0.34 -2.22 -8.27
C HIS A 56 1.01 -1.07 -9.01
N ILE A 57 2.34 -1.08 -9.03
CA ILE A 57 3.18 -0.15 -9.80
C ILE A 57 4.10 -0.96 -10.71
N ALA A 58 4.04 -0.67 -12.02
CA ALA A 58 4.90 -1.30 -12.99
C ALA A 58 6.31 -0.71 -12.90
N VAL A 59 7.33 -1.55 -12.97
CA VAL A 59 8.74 -1.12 -12.86
C VAL A 59 9.56 -1.68 -13.99
N TYR A 60 10.35 -0.83 -14.61
CA TYR A 60 11.34 -1.23 -15.61
C TYR A 60 12.60 -0.38 -15.49
N SER A 61 13.77 -0.97 -15.74
CA SER A 61 15.03 -0.25 -15.82
C SER A 61 15.59 -0.35 -17.23
N GLU A 62 15.83 0.81 -17.85
CA GLU A 62 16.54 0.96 -19.11
C GLU A 62 18.03 1.26 -18.88
N ASP A 63 18.49 1.35 -17.60
CA ASP A 63 19.85 1.78 -17.27
C ASP A 63 20.90 0.87 -17.92
N GLU A 64 21.75 1.47 -18.76
CA GLU A 64 22.83 0.77 -19.44
C GLU A 64 24.07 0.62 -18.56
N GLY A 65 24.08 1.27 -17.40
CA GLY A 65 25.21 1.33 -16.49
C GLY A 65 26.32 2.25 -16.99
N MET A 66 27.31 2.47 -16.15
CA MET A 66 28.52 3.22 -16.50
C MET A 66 29.78 2.43 -16.20
N SER A 67 30.77 2.49 -17.09
CA SER A 67 32.06 1.88 -16.88
C SER A 67 33.06 2.89 -16.30
N VAL A 68 33.61 2.57 -15.14
CA VAL A 68 34.67 3.35 -14.50
C VAL A 68 35.91 2.50 -14.42
N GLY A 69 36.84 2.69 -15.37
CA GLY A 69 37.97 1.81 -15.58
C GLY A 69 37.50 0.42 -16.03
N ASP A 70 37.90 -0.62 -15.32
CA ASP A 70 37.54 -2.02 -15.61
C ASP A 70 36.24 -2.46 -14.91
N LEU A 71 35.61 -1.57 -14.13
CA LEU A 71 34.38 -1.85 -13.38
C LEU A 71 33.17 -1.30 -14.12
N LYS A 72 32.18 -2.16 -14.39
CA LYS A 72 30.87 -1.74 -14.85
C LYS A 72 29.94 -1.59 -13.62
N LEU A 73 29.43 -0.38 -13.42
CA LEU A 73 28.48 -0.03 -12.37
C LEU A 73 27.10 0.17 -12.99
N CYS A 74 26.09 -0.50 -12.45
CA CYS A 74 24.71 -0.37 -12.84
C CYS A 74 23.89 -0.03 -11.60
N MET A 75 23.61 1.27 -11.40
CA MET A 75 22.86 1.76 -10.25
C MET A 75 21.36 1.43 -10.37
N GLY A 76 20.84 1.36 -11.59
CA GLY A 76 19.48 0.93 -11.87
C GLY A 76 19.19 -0.48 -11.37
N ASP A 77 20.13 -1.42 -11.53
CA ASP A 77 19.98 -2.78 -10.97
C ASP A 77 19.91 -2.77 -9.45
N SER A 78 20.64 -1.87 -8.80
CA SER A 78 20.58 -1.70 -7.34
C SER A 78 19.23 -1.16 -6.88
N VAL A 79 18.64 -0.23 -7.64
CA VAL A 79 17.29 0.28 -7.41
C VAL A 79 16.27 -0.86 -7.54
N ILE A 80 16.31 -1.60 -8.66
CA ILE A 80 15.42 -2.74 -8.90
C ILE A 80 15.54 -3.79 -7.79
N LYS A 81 16.75 -4.08 -7.33
CA LYS A 81 16.97 -5.01 -6.22
C LYS A 81 16.33 -4.49 -4.92
N GLY A 82 16.53 -3.22 -4.59
CA GLY A 82 15.92 -2.60 -3.42
C GLY A 82 14.39 -2.63 -3.47
N LEU A 83 13.80 -2.42 -4.66
CA LEU A 83 12.35 -2.50 -4.83
C LEU A 83 11.83 -3.95 -4.69
N LYS A 84 12.60 -4.96 -5.10
CA LYS A 84 12.24 -6.37 -4.91
C LYS A 84 12.23 -6.81 -3.45
N GLU A 85 12.99 -6.14 -2.62
CA GLU A 85 13.06 -6.40 -1.17
C GLU A 85 12.02 -5.56 -0.38
N ASN A 86 11.25 -4.72 -1.07
CA ASN A 86 10.26 -3.83 -0.47
C ASN A 86 8.84 -4.34 -0.73
N ASP A 87 8.17 -4.80 0.32
CA ASP A 87 6.81 -5.35 0.28
C ASP A 87 5.72 -4.28 0.54
N ALA A 88 6.10 -3.02 0.77
CA ALA A 88 5.16 -1.94 1.07
C ALA A 88 4.25 -1.59 -0.10
N ILE A 89 4.66 -1.88 -1.33
CA ILE A 89 3.92 -1.61 -2.56
C ILE A 89 3.95 -2.87 -3.44
N GLY A 90 2.88 -3.08 -4.20
CA GLY A 90 2.77 -4.20 -5.14
C GLY A 90 3.59 -3.96 -6.43
N TRP A 91 4.91 -4.10 -6.36
CA TRP A 91 5.79 -3.90 -7.51
C TRP A 91 5.61 -4.99 -8.57
N ILE A 92 5.36 -4.59 -9.82
CA ILE A 92 5.28 -5.48 -10.97
C ILE A 92 6.45 -5.16 -11.91
N PHE A 93 7.41 -6.07 -11.99
CA PHE A 93 8.57 -5.93 -12.85
C PHE A 93 8.22 -6.36 -14.27
N THR A 94 8.45 -5.49 -15.24
CA THR A 94 8.16 -5.70 -16.66
C THR A 94 9.45 -5.89 -17.47
N ASP A 95 9.30 -6.42 -18.69
CA ASP A 95 10.44 -6.68 -19.56
C ASP A 95 10.75 -5.49 -20.50
N SER A 96 9.91 -4.47 -20.50
CA SER A 96 10.12 -3.26 -21.32
C SER A 96 9.35 -2.05 -20.74
N SER A 97 9.83 -0.83 -21.04
CA SER A 97 9.14 0.42 -20.72
C SER A 97 7.76 0.49 -21.40
N LYS A 98 7.64 -0.04 -22.61
CA LYS A 98 6.38 -0.09 -23.34
C LYS A 98 5.34 -0.96 -22.61
N GLU A 99 5.74 -2.10 -22.09
CA GLU A 99 4.86 -2.98 -21.31
C GLU A 99 4.45 -2.33 -20.00
N ALA A 100 5.37 -1.65 -19.31
CA ALA A 100 5.07 -0.89 -18.10
C ALA A 100 4.00 0.16 -18.34
N LEU A 101 4.10 0.92 -19.42
CA LEU A 101 3.11 1.92 -19.82
C LEU A 101 1.77 1.28 -20.23
N GLU A 102 1.79 0.15 -20.93
CA GLU A 102 0.57 -0.59 -21.29
C GLU A 102 -0.20 -1.05 -20.05
N TYR A 103 0.50 -1.45 -18.99
CA TYR A 103 -0.14 -1.82 -17.72
C TYR A 103 -0.83 -0.63 -17.05
N VAL A 104 -0.28 0.58 -17.18
CA VAL A 104 -0.93 1.80 -16.71
C VAL A 104 -2.16 2.13 -17.56
N TYR A 105 -2.02 2.14 -18.89
CA TYR A 105 -3.14 2.46 -19.81
C TYR A 105 -4.28 1.45 -19.74
N SER A 106 -3.98 0.19 -19.49
CA SER A 106 -4.99 -0.86 -19.30
C SER A 106 -5.63 -0.86 -17.90
N GLY A 107 -5.15 -0.03 -16.98
CA GLY A 107 -5.62 0.02 -15.61
C GLY A 107 -5.16 -1.16 -14.74
N LYS A 108 -4.20 -1.94 -15.20
CA LYS A 108 -3.60 -3.05 -14.43
C LYS A 108 -2.68 -2.53 -13.32
N CYS A 109 -2.00 -1.41 -13.57
CA CYS A 109 -1.16 -0.71 -12.63
C CYS A 109 -1.62 0.72 -12.45
N TYR A 110 -1.42 1.27 -11.25
CA TYR A 110 -1.74 2.66 -10.93
C TYR A 110 -0.73 3.64 -11.51
N ALA A 111 0.51 3.18 -11.67
CA ALA A 111 1.61 3.99 -12.17
C ALA A 111 2.69 3.10 -12.79
N ALA A 112 3.60 3.73 -13.56
CA ALA A 112 4.84 3.11 -14.02
C ALA A 112 6.04 3.91 -13.52
N PHE A 113 7.07 3.19 -13.12
CA PHE A 113 8.33 3.70 -12.60
C PHE A 113 9.45 3.20 -13.54
N ILE A 114 10.01 4.10 -14.32
CA ILE A 114 11.01 3.76 -15.32
C ILE A 114 12.33 4.43 -14.96
N VAL A 115 13.37 3.61 -14.81
CA VAL A 115 14.75 4.08 -14.63
C VAL A 115 15.32 4.34 -16.02
N PRO A 116 15.72 5.58 -16.35
CA PRO A 116 16.21 5.91 -17.69
C PRO A 116 17.59 5.34 -17.96
N LYS A 117 17.97 5.34 -19.24
CA LYS A 117 19.23 4.75 -19.74
C LYS A 117 20.49 5.33 -19.13
N ASP A 118 20.48 6.63 -18.90
CA ASP A 118 21.62 7.39 -18.41
C ASP A 118 21.68 7.50 -16.88
N PHE A 119 20.78 6.78 -16.18
CA PHE A 119 20.64 6.89 -14.72
C PHE A 119 21.96 6.66 -13.97
N SER A 120 22.72 5.62 -14.32
CA SER A 120 24.03 5.36 -13.70
C SER A 120 25.05 6.43 -14.03
N ALA A 121 25.03 6.97 -15.26
CA ALA A 121 25.93 8.03 -15.69
C ALA A 121 25.62 9.34 -14.91
N ASP A 122 24.35 9.69 -14.80
CA ASP A 122 23.89 10.85 -14.06
C ASP A 122 24.19 10.74 -12.56
N MET A 123 23.96 9.55 -11.98
CA MET A 123 24.32 9.27 -10.59
C MET A 123 25.81 9.45 -10.31
N LEU A 124 26.67 9.10 -11.24
CA LEU A 124 28.12 9.24 -11.08
C LEU A 124 28.66 10.62 -11.53
N SER A 125 27.82 11.44 -12.14
CA SER A 125 28.22 12.76 -12.63
C SER A 125 28.65 13.71 -11.51
N PHE A 126 28.27 13.45 -10.26
CA PHE A 126 28.73 14.22 -9.09
C PHE A 126 30.26 14.20 -8.91
N LEU A 127 30.94 13.21 -9.53
CA LEU A 127 32.42 13.13 -9.59
C LEU A 127 33.02 13.96 -10.71
N SER A 128 32.19 14.53 -11.60
CA SER A 128 32.61 15.36 -12.70
C SER A 128 32.53 16.85 -12.38
N SER A 129 33.02 17.70 -13.28
CA SER A 129 32.92 19.18 -13.14
C SER A 129 31.50 19.71 -13.42
N GLU A 130 30.66 18.94 -14.05
CA GLU A 130 29.27 19.30 -14.42
C GLU A 130 28.31 18.23 -13.90
N PRO A 131 27.87 18.33 -12.64
CA PRO A 131 26.95 17.35 -12.07
C PRO A 131 25.54 17.47 -12.68
N VAL A 132 24.96 16.34 -13.07
CA VAL A 132 23.59 16.21 -13.54
C VAL A 132 22.77 15.52 -12.46
N ASN A 133 21.55 16.02 -12.23
CA ASN A 133 20.64 15.35 -11.28
C ASN A 133 20.03 14.10 -11.96
N PRO A 134 20.25 12.91 -11.43
CA PRO A 134 19.59 11.70 -11.94
C PRO A 134 18.08 11.86 -11.74
N GLN A 135 17.33 11.51 -12.77
CA GLN A 135 15.86 11.56 -12.74
C GLN A 135 15.31 10.16 -12.95
N ILE A 136 14.13 9.93 -12.42
CA ILE A 136 13.34 8.73 -12.64
C ILE A 136 12.05 9.16 -13.30
N GLU A 137 11.63 8.45 -14.32
CA GLU A 137 10.40 8.72 -15.02
C GLU A 137 9.24 8.06 -14.29
N TYR A 138 8.20 8.84 -14.05
CA TYR A 138 6.98 8.40 -13.39
C TYR A 138 5.78 8.73 -14.27
N TYR A 139 4.96 7.72 -14.56
CA TYR A 139 3.77 7.82 -15.39
C TYR A 139 2.53 7.37 -14.65
#